data_54e9a987c21dad471112331272a83650
#
_entry.id   54e9a987c21dad471112331272a83650
#
_cell.length_a   1.000
_cell.length_b   1.000
_cell.length_c   1.000
_cell.angle_alpha   90.00
_cell.angle_beta   90.00
_cell.angle_gamma   90.00
#
_symmetry.space_group_name_H-M   'P 1'
#
loop_
_entity.id
_entity.type
_entity.pdbx_description
1 polymer ?
#
loop_
_entity_poly.entity_id
_entity_poly.type
_entity_poly.pdbx_seq_one_letter_code
_entity_poly.pdbx_strand_id
1 'polypeptide(L)'
;RIKELLINCEKRGGLVSHRRLSNGHDKPYELNISWWSAMEDSSRDAKRFQKQRFILSQLLVMSLKGVPAFYLPALLASENDIKRFSMTGERRDLNREKFDFDKLLIQLNDCNSNASSNLKILNNAMKIRSRLYPFHPSSDMKSLSSGRPDVVAIHRGDNNNFIFAI
;
A
#
# COMPACT_ATOMS: atom_id res chain seq x y z
N ARG A 1 2.30 -19.24 4.17
CA ARG A 1 2.25 -17.77 4.05
C ARG A 1 2.77 -17.26 2.69
N ILE A 2 4.02 -17.62 2.23
CA ILE A 2 4.51 -17.15 0.92
C ILE A 2 3.64 -17.68 -0.22
N LYS A 3 3.35 -18.97 -0.27
CA LYS A 3 2.48 -19.58 -1.30
C LYS A 3 1.10 -18.92 -1.35
N GLU A 4 0.52 -18.64 -0.21
CA GLU A 4 -0.76 -17.95 -0.09
C GLU A 4 -0.70 -16.51 -0.62
N LEU A 5 0.40 -15.78 -0.35
CA LEU A 5 0.63 -14.45 -0.88
C LEU A 5 0.70 -14.44 -2.42
N LEU A 6 1.40 -15.42 -3.02
CA LEU A 6 1.50 -15.57 -4.47
C LEU A 6 0.12 -15.83 -5.09
N ILE A 7 -0.62 -16.78 -4.54
CA ILE A 7 -1.98 -17.11 -5.00
C ILE A 7 -2.90 -15.90 -4.89
N ASN A 8 -2.83 -15.17 -3.78
CA ASN A 8 -3.65 -13.98 -3.58
C ASN A 8 -3.27 -12.83 -4.52
N CYS A 9 -1.99 -12.68 -4.89
CA CYS A 9 -1.56 -11.73 -5.90
C CYS A 9 -2.21 -12.03 -7.25
N GLU A 10 -2.12 -13.28 -7.71
CA GLU A 10 -2.68 -13.71 -9.00
C GLU A 10 -4.21 -13.60 -9.03
N LYS A 11 -4.90 -14.00 -7.96
CA LYS A 11 -6.36 -13.87 -7.83
C LYS A 11 -6.85 -12.42 -7.94
N ARG A 12 -6.01 -11.44 -7.60
CA ARG A 12 -6.29 -10.00 -7.69
C ARG A 12 -5.76 -9.36 -8.98
N GLY A 13 -5.49 -10.18 -10.00
CA GLY A 13 -5.01 -9.72 -11.30
C GLY A 13 -3.55 -9.24 -11.30
N GLY A 14 -2.78 -9.59 -10.30
CA GLY A 14 -1.34 -9.36 -10.27
C GLY A 14 -0.56 -10.47 -10.97
N LEU A 15 0.73 -10.24 -11.18
CA LEU A 15 1.65 -11.17 -11.79
C LEU A 15 2.81 -11.47 -10.83
N VAL A 16 3.30 -12.71 -10.86
CA VAL A 16 4.49 -13.12 -10.12
C VAL A 16 5.67 -13.23 -11.07
N SER A 17 6.68 -12.39 -10.88
CA SER A 17 7.95 -12.50 -11.60
C SER A 17 8.87 -13.49 -10.89
N HIS A 18 9.55 -14.31 -11.66
CA HIS A 18 10.49 -15.31 -11.16
C HIS A 18 11.93 -14.97 -11.57
N ARG A 19 12.87 -15.34 -10.73
CA ARG A 19 14.30 -15.26 -11.02
C ARG A 19 14.91 -16.65 -10.99
N ARG A 20 15.70 -16.96 -12.03
CA ARG A 20 16.45 -18.21 -12.09
C ARG A 20 17.63 -18.17 -11.12
N LEU A 21 17.74 -19.19 -10.30
CA LEU A 21 18.85 -19.36 -9.37
C LEU A 21 20.00 -20.10 -10.06
N SER A 22 21.20 -20.08 -9.45
CA SER A 22 22.39 -20.78 -9.95
C SER A 22 22.21 -22.30 -10.05
N ASN A 23 21.31 -22.86 -9.24
CA ASN A 23 20.94 -24.30 -9.27
C ASN A 23 19.89 -24.66 -10.33
N GLY A 24 19.54 -23.71 -11.21
CA GLY A 24 18.56 -23.92 -12.28
C GLY A 24 17.09 -23.84 -11.89
N HIS A 25 16.77 -23.67 -10.59
CA HIS A 25 15.39 -23.50 -10.14
C HIS A 25 14.90 -22.08 -10.24
N ASP A 26 13.63 -21.89 -10.56
CA ASP A 26 12.99 -20.58 -10.57
C ASP A 26 12.40 -20.28 -9.18
N LYS A 27 12.68 -19.07 -8.68
CA LYS A 27 12.17 -18.59 -7.40
C LYS A 27 11.35 -17.32 -7.61
N PRO A 28 10.17 -17.19 -6.95
CA PRO A 28 9.43 -15.94 -6.94
C PRO A 28 10.33 -14.78 -6.47
N TYR A 29 10.32 -13.69 -7.23
CA TYR A 29 11.19 -12.55 -7.02
C TYR A 29 10.44 -11.24 -6.77
N GLU A 30 9.41 -10.97 -7.57
CA GLU A 30 8.67 -9.71 -7.53
C GLU A 30 7.18 -9.97 -7.75
N LEU A 31 6.35 -9.27 -6.99
CA LEU A 31 4.90 -9.20 -7.22
C LEU A 31 4.60 -7.92 -8.01
N ASN A 32 4.10 -8.08 -9.23
CA ASN A 32 3.67 -6.97 -10.06
C ASN A 32 2.16 -6.80 -9.89
N ILE A 33 1.79 -5.98 -8.95
CA ILE A 33 0.42 -5.64 -8.61
C ILE A 33 0.41 -4.24 -8.02
N SER A 34 -0.58 -3.41 -8.35
CA SER A 34 -0.75 -2.14 -7.68
C SER A 34 -1.15 -2.34 -6.22
N TRP A 35 -0.72 -1.44 -5.33
CA TRP A 35 -1.06 -1.58 -3.91
C TRP A 35 -2.57 -1.50 -3.68
N TRP A 36 -3.26 -0.68 -4.47
CA TRP A 36 -4.71 -0.58 -4.43
C TRP A 36 -5.39 -1.90 -4.80
N SER A 37 -5.03 -2.49 -5.93
CA SER A 37 -5.58 -3.80 -6.35
C SER A 37 -5.22 -4.92 -5.38
N ALA A 38 -4.04 -4.86 -4.76
CA ALA A 38 -3.64 -5.83 -3.73
C ALA A 38 -4.54 -5.81 -2.49
N MET A 39 -5.27 -4.72 -2.24
CA MET A 39 -6.22 -4.58 -1.12
C MET A 39 -7.63 -5.08 -1.42
N GLU A 40 -7.90 -5.55 -2.63
CA GLU A 40 -9.17 -6.24 -2.93
C GLU A 40 -9.29 -7.52 -2.11
N ASP A 41 -10.52 -7.87 -1.76
CA ASP A 41 -10.81 -9.17 -1.17
C ASP A 41 -11.13 -10.18 -2.28
N SER A 42 -10.84 -11.44 -2.07
CA SER A 42 -11.22 -12.53 -2.98
C SER A 42 -12.67 -13.01 -2.79
N SER A 43 -13.43 -12.39 -1.86
CA SER A 43 -14.83 -12.68 -1.60
C SER A 43 -15.77 -12.00 -2.59
N ARG A 44 -17.07 -12.35 -2.56
CA ARG A 44 -18.10 -11.71 -3.39
C ARG A 44 -18.21 -10.19 -3.20
N ASP A 45 -17.79 -9.70 -2.02
CA ASP A 45 -17.72 -8.27 -1.68
C ASP A 45 -16.30 -7.68 -1.83
N ALA A 46 -15.60 -8.07 -2.89
CA ALA A 46 -14.18 -7.76 -3.12
C ALA A 46 -13.81 -6.29 -2.85
N LYS A 47 -14.69 -5.37 -3.23
CA LYS A 47 -14.46 -3.92 -3.11
C LYS A 47 -15.00 -3.30 -1.82
N ARG A 48 -15.81 -4.01 -1.02
CA ARG A 48 -16.54 -3.44 0.12
C ARG A 48 -15.67 -2.65 1.09
N PHE A 49 -14.49 -3.14 1.46
CA PHE A 49 -13.60 -2.45 2.39
C PHE A 49 -12.22 -2.19 1.78
N GLN A 50 -12.11 -2.19 0.46
CA GLN A 50 -10.84 -2.00 -0.24
C GLN A 50 -10.15 -0.70 0.17
N LYS A 51 -10.90 0.40 0.16
CA LYS A 51 -10.40 1.72 0.55
C LYS A 51 -9.91 1.75 2.00
N GLN A 52 -10.68 1.18 2.92
CA GLN A 52 -10.33 1.13 4.33
C GLN A 52 -9.05 0.30 4.55
N ARG A 53 -8.96 -0.88 3.93
CA ARG A 53 -7.75 -1.72 3.98
C ARG A 53 -6.54 -0.99 3.38
N PHE A 54 -6.75 -0.30 2.26
CA PHE A 54 -5.70 0.49 1.63
C PHE A 54 -5.21 1.59 2.56
N ILE A 55 -6.10 2.43 3.09
CA ILE A 55 -5.75 3.52 4.01
C ILE A 55 -5.06 2.96 5.25
N LEU A 56 -5.60 1.89 5.85
CA LEU A 56 -5.00 1.24 7.01
C LEU A 56 -3.56 0.81 6.74
N SER A 57 -3.29 0.19 5.57
CA SER A 57 -1.94 -0.24 5.19
C SER A 57 -0.96 0.94 5.07
N GLN A 58 -1.42 2.09 4.57
CA GLN A 58 -0.60 3.30 4.46
C GLN A 58 -0.36 3.94 5.84
N LEU A 59 -1.37 3.96 6.70
CA LEU A 59 -1.24 4.44 8.07
C LEU A 59 -0.27 3.56 8.88
N LEU A 60 -0.29 2.26 8.66
CA LEU A 60 0.68 1.35 9.27
C LEU A 60 2.11 1.71 8.84
N VAL A 61 2.37 1.94 7.55
CA VAL A 61 3.68 2.41 7.07
C VAL A 61 4.07 3.72 7.75
N MET A 62 3.14 4.66 7.90
CA MET A 62 3.39 5.93 8.58
C MET A 62 3.67 5.78 10.08
N SER A 63 3.22 4.72 10.71
CA SER A 63 3.45 4.48 12.14
C SER A 63 4.80 3.85 12.45
N LEU A 64 5.48 3.28 11.46
CA LEU A 64 6.78 2.64 11.64
C LEU A 64 7.91 3.66 11.90
N LYS A 65 9.00 3.19 12.52
CA LYS A 65 10.22 3.97 12.73
C LYS A 65 10.89 4.28 11.39
N GLY A 66 11.44 5.48 11.26
CA GLY A 66 12.12 5.94 10.05
C GLY A 66 11.30 6.95 9.26
N VAL A 67 11.71 7.19 8.02
CA VAL A 67 11.05 8.11 7.07
C VAL A 67 10.16 7.30 6.13
N PRO A 68 8.84 7.50 6.16
CA PRO A 68 7.95 6.83 5.23
C PRO A 68 8.17 7.35 3.80
N ALA A 69 8.23 6.44 2.84
CA ALA A 69 8.26 6.77 1.42
C ALA A 69 6.97 6.30 0.75
N PHE A 70 6.41 7.12 -0.11
CA PHE A 70 5.19 6.81 -0.84
C PHE A 70 5.44 6.79 -2.33
N TYR A 71 4.95 5.76 -2.99
CA TYR A 71 4.94 5.69 -4.44
C TYR A 71 3.72 6.45 -4.97
N LEU A 72 3.92 7.33 -5.96
CA LEU A 72 2.85 8.19 -6.48
C LEU A 72 1.59 7.44 -6.89
N PRO A 73 1.65 6.34 -7.66
CA PRO A 73 0.47 5.54 -7.97
C PRO A 73 -0.28 5.03 -6.73
N ALA A 74 0.43 4.72 -5.64
CA ALA A 74 -0.22 4.33 -4.39
C ALA A 74 -0.97 5.50 -3.76
N LEU A 75 -0.38 6.72 -3.72
CA LEU A 75 -1.09 7.89 -3.20
C LEU A 75 -2.40 8.18 -3.94
N LEU A 76 -2.43 7.87 -5.24
CA LEU A 76 -3.54 8.11 -6.14
C LEU A 76 -4.51 6.92 -6.24
N ALA A 77 -4.30 5.86 -5.46
CA ALA A 77 -5.11 4.64 -5.49
C ALA A 77 -5.21 4.02 -6.90
N SER A 78 -4.09 4.02 -7.63
CA SER A 78 -4.04 3.46 -8.98
C SER A 78 -4.34 1.97 -8.97
N GLU A 79 -5.19 1.54 -9.87
CA GLU A 79 -5.48 0.13 -10.14
C GLU A 79 -4.36 -0.51 -10.97
N ASN A 80 -4.46 -1.82 -11.22
CA ASN A 80 -3.60 -2.50 -12.20
C ASN A 80 -3.86 -1.96 -13.61
N ASP A 81 -2.82 -1.51 -14.31
CA ASP A 81 -2.91 -1.05 -15.71
C ASP A 81 -2.83 -2.25 -16.68
N ILE A 82 -3.92 -3.00 -16.74
CA ILE A 82 -4.05 -4.18 -17.60
C ILE A 82 -3.88 -3.80 -19.07
N LYS A 83 -4.41 -2.63 -19.48
CA LYS A 83 -4.32 -2.14 -20.85
C LYS A 83 -2.86 -1.93 -21.27
N ARG A 84 -2.08 -1.25 -20.43
CA ARG A 84 -0.69 -0.99 -20.71
C ARG A 84 0.13 -2.28 -20.73
N PHE A 85 -0.08 -3.17 -19.76
CA PHE A 85 0.56 -4.48 -19.73
C PHE A 85 0.25 -5.28 -21.01
N SER A 86 -1.00 -5.30 -21.48
CA SER A 86 -1.40 -6.00 -22.70
C SER A 86 -0.72 -5.42 -23.95
N MET A 87 -0.41 -4.12 -23.96
CA MET A 87 0.27 -3.46 -25.08
C MET A 87 1.79 -3.70 -25.10
N THR A 88 2.41 -3.75 -23.94
CA THR A 88 3.89 -3.81 -23.85
C THR A 88 4.43 -5.19 -23.54
N GLY A 89 3.63 -6.07 -22.90
CA GLY A 89 4.09 -7.34 -22.36
C GLY A 89 5.01 -7.19 -21.14
N GLU A 90 5.36 -5.95 -20.73
CA GLU A 90 6.25 -5.68 -19.62
C GLU A 90 5.49 -5.77 -18.31
N ARG A 91 5.86 -6.74 -17.46
CA ARG A 91 5.14 -7.04 -16.21
C ARG A 91 5.04 -5.85 -15.25
N ARG A 92 6.08 -5.02 -15.21
CA ARG A 92 6.11 -3.84 -14.35
C ARG A 92 5.16 -2.74 -14.80
N ASP A 93 4.76 -2.72 -16.06
CA ASP A 93 3.78 -1.76 -16.57
C ASP A 93 2.40 -1.97 -15.93
N LEU A 94 2.12 -3.18 -15.40
CA LEU A 94 0.89 -3.46 -14.68
C LEU A 94 0.70 -2.58 -13.43
N ASN A 95 1.77 -2.28 -12.72
CA ASN A 95 1.71 -1.53 -11.44
C ASN A 95 2.45 -0.19 -11.48
N ARG A 96 2.78 0.29 -12.70
CA ARG A 96 3.45 1.57 -12.92
C ARG A 96 2.66 2.43 -13.89
N GLU A 97 1.44 2.80 -13.47
CA GLU A 97 0.59 3.70 -14.25
C GLU A 97 1.35 4.95 -14.67
N LYS A 98 1.21 5.32 -15.93
CA LYS A 98 1.67 6.61 -16.46
C LYS A 98 0.49 7.57 -16.51
N PHE A 99 0.59 8.63 -15.76
CA PHE A 99 -0.48 9.62 -15.68
C PHE A 99 -0.41 10.60 -16.84
N ASP A 100 -1.57 10.83 -17.44
CA ASP A 100 -1.84 12.01 -18.24
C ASP A 100 -2.19 13.16 -17.29
N PHE A 101 -1.48 14.27 -17.37
CA PHE A 101 -1.58 15.35 -16.40
C PHE A 101 -2.99 15.96 -16.36
N ASP A 102 -3.60 16.20 -17.53
CA ASP A 102 -4.91 16.86 -17.61
C ASP A 102 -6.01 15.93 -17.05
N LYS A 103 -5.96 14.66 -17.37
CA LYS A 103 -6.87 13.66 -16.82
C LYS A 103 -6.71 13.51 -15.32
N LEU A 104 -5.47 13.53 -14.83
CA LEU A 104 -5.20 13.46 -13.40
C LEU A 104 -5.77 14.70 -12.67
N LEU A 105 -5.62 15.88 -13.23
CA LEU A 105 -6.22 17.11 -12.66
C LEU A 105 -7.74 17.01 -12.55
N ILE A 106 -8.41 16.47 -13.57
CA ILE A 106 -9.86 16.22 -13.52
C ILE A 106 -10.20 15.28 -12.38
N GLN A 107 -9.48 14.17 -12.24
CA GLN A 107 -9.70 13.19 -11.16
C GLN A 107 -9.45 13.81 -9.77
N LEU A 108 -8.42 14.64 -9.61
CA LEU A 108 -8.10 15.29 -8.33
C LEU A 108 -9.13 16.33 -7.92
N ASN A 109 -9.79 16.99 -8.89
CA ASN A 109 -10.85 17.96 -8.66
C ASN A 109 -12.22 17.31 -8.40
N ASP A 110 -12.40 16.04 -8.77
CA ASP A 110 -13.60 15.27 -8.42
C ASP A 110 -13.49 14.68 -7.01
N CYS A 111 -14.24 15.25 -6.07
CA CYS A 111 -14.25 14.78 -4.67
C CYS A 111 -14.74 13.33 -4.49
N ASN A 112 -15.45 12.77 -5.47
CA ASN A 112 -15.91 11.38 -5.45
C ASN A 112 -14.88 10.40 -6.01
N SER A 113 -13.84 10.89 -6.66
CA SER A 113 -12.77 10.02 -7.16
C SER A 113 -11.97 9.39 -6.03
N ASN A 114 -11.49 8.16 -6.25
CA ASN A 114 -10.58 7.49 -5.32
C ASN A 114 -9.27 8.26 -5.17
N ALA A 115 -8.73 8.82 -6.27
CA ALA A 115 -7.49 9.58 -6.27
C ALA A 115 -7.57 10.81 -5.35
N SER A 116 -8.58 11.66 -5.55
CA SER A 116 -8.82 12.86 -4.73
C SER A 116 -9.00 12.51 -3.26
N SER A 117 -9.92 11.58 -3.00
CA SER A 117 -10.29 11.18 -1.65
C SER A 117 -9.12 10.55 -0.88
N ASN A 118 -8.35 9.63 -1.49
CA ASN A 118 -7.20 9.00 -0.85
C ASN A 118 -6.07 10.00 -0.64
N LEU A 119 -5.73 10.81 -1.64
CA LEU A 119 -4.69 11.83 -1.51
C LEU A 119 -4.99 12.79 -0.36
N LYS A 120 -6.25 13.21 -0.22
CA LYS A 120 -6.69 14.10 0.87
C LYS A 120 -6.48 13.46 2.25
N ILE A 121 -6.89 12.18 2.42
CA ILE A 121 -6.75 11.45 3.68
C ILE A 121 -5.27 11.26 4.02
N LEU A 122 -4.47 10.78 3.07
CA LEU A 122 -3.05 10.50 3.30
C LEU A 122 -2.24 11.78 3.53
N ASN A 123 -2.54 12.86 2.80
CA ASN A 123 -1.90 14.16 3.01
C ASN A 123 -2.21 14.71 4.41
N ASN A 124 -3.46 14.56 4.89
CA ASN A 124 -3.79 14.94 6.26
C ASN A 124 -3.04 14.11 7.29
N ALA A 125 -2.96 12.80 7.10
CA ALA A 125 -2.19 11.90 7.97
C ALA A 125 -0.69 12.25 7.98
N MET A 126 -0.10 12.57 6.82
CA MET A 126 1.29 13.04 6.74
C MET A 126 1.51 14.36 7.48
N LYS A 127 0.57 15.31 7.37
CA LYS A 127 0.61 16.58 8.11
C LYS A 127 0.54 16.36 9.64
N ILE A 128 -0.33 15.47 10.10
CA ILE A 128 -0.42 15.10 11.51
C ILE A 128 0.89 14.48 11.97
N ARG A 129 1.39 13.48 11.23
CA ARG A 129 2.64 12.80 11.53
C ARG A 129 3.82 13.76 11.64
N SER A 130 3.94 14.73 10.73
CA SER A 130 5.06 15.68 10.70
C SER A 130 5.09 16.65 11.89
N ARG A 131 3.97 16.83 12.58
CA ARG A 131 3.84 17.73 13.74
C ARG A 131 4.03 17.03 15.07
N LEU A 132 4.00 15.70 15.10
CA LEU A 132 4.05 14.93 16.32
C LEU A 132 5.45 14.37 16.55
N TYR A 133 6.12 14.84 17.61
CA TYR A 133 7.46 14.41 17.97
C TYR A 133 7.65 12.88 18.08
N PRO A 134 6.69 12.10 18.62
CA PRO A 134 6.82 10.63 18.65
C PRO A 134 7.05 9.99 17.28
N PHE A 135 6.69 10.65 16.18
CA PHE A 135 6.94 10.17 14.83
C PHE A 135 8.26 10.66 14.21
N HIS A 136 9.07 11.39 14.97
CA HIS A 136 10.42 11.71 14.48
C HIS A 136 11.14 10.42 14.06
N PRO A 137 11.91 10.41 12.96
CA PRO A 137 12.55 9.21 12.44
C PRO A 137 13.43 8.46 13.45
N SER A 138 14.05 9.20 14.37
CA SER A 138 14.92 8.66 15.42
C SER A 138 14.17 8.21 16.68
N SER A 139 12.90 8.59 16.85
CA SER A 139 12.12 8.23 18.04
C SER A 139 11.94 6.72 18.17
N ASP A 140 11.90 6.24 19.39
CA ASP A 140 11.79 4.82 19.67
C ASP A 140 10.45 4.23 19.19
N MET A 141 10.51 2.95 18.90
CA MET A 141 9.36 2.15 18.50
C MET A 141 9.40 0.80 19.20
N LYS A 142 8.27 0.42 19.80
CA LYS A 142 8.09 -0.90 20.41
C LYS A 142 6.79 -1.51 19.89
N SER A 143 6.83 -2.79 19.53
CA SER A 143 5.61 -3.57 19.31
C SER A 143 5.04 -3.99 20.65
N LEU A 144 3.75 -3.79 20.84
CA LEU A 144 3.03 -4.18 22.04
C LEU A 144 2.16 -5.40 21.76
N SER A 145 2.00 -6.25 22.77
CA SER A 145 1.01 -7.32 22.70
C SER A 145 -0.38 -6.75 22.91
N SER A 146 -1.26 -6.92 21.93
CA SER A 146 -2.67 -6.54 22.05
C SER A 146 -3.54 -7.63 22.68
N GLY A 147 -2.99 -8.84 22.84
CA GLY A 147 -3.78 -10.03 23.20
C GLY A 147 -4.69 -10.54 22.07
N ARG A 148 -4.67 -9.91 20.89
CA ARG A 148 -5.51 -10.24 19.74
C ARG A 148 -4.65 -10.43 18.48
N PRO A 149 -4.85 -11.51 17.71
CA PRO A 149 -4.07 -11.77 16.50
C PRO A 149 -4.39 -10.84 15.32
N ASP A 150 -5.52 -10.17 15.37
CA ASP A 150 -6.04 -9.25 14.35
C ASP A 150 -5.73 -7.77 14.67
N VAL A 151 -5.01 -7.49 15.75
CA VAL A 151 -4.66 -6.14 16.18
C VAL A 151 -3.15 -5.95 16.24
N VAL A 152 -2.64 -4.97 15.51
CA VAL A 152 -1.26 -4.50 15.61
C VAL A 152 -1.22 -3.30 16.55
N ALA A 153 -0.46 -3.41 17.65
CA ALA A 153 -0.24 -2.33 18.58
C ALA A 153 1.21 -1.87 18.55
N ILE A 154 1.42 -0.58 18.31
CA ILE A 154 2.73 0.05 18.21
C ILE A 154 2.80 1.22 19.16
N HIS A 155 3.85 1.25 19.96
CA HIS A 155 4.22 2.40 20.78
C HIS A 155 5.31 3.18 20.06
N ARG A 156 5.14 4.50 19.98
CA ARG A 156 6.13 5.42 19.41
C ARG A 156 6.47 6.51 20.40
N GLY A 157 7.75 6.90 20.46
CA GLY A 157 8.26 7.95 21.32
C GLY A 157 8.86 7.44 22.62
N ASP A 158 9.14 8.37 23.50
CA ASP A 158 9.64 8.14 24.86
C ASP A 158 8.54 8.31 25.91
N ASN A 159 8.77 9.10 26.96
CA ASN A 159 7.86 9.27 28.09
C ASN A 159 6.55 10.02 27.79
N ASN A 160 6.41 10.68 26.63
CA ASN A 160 5.19 11.40 26.19
C ASN A 160 4.51 10.66 25.03
N ASN A 161 4.08 9.46 25.26
CA ASN A 161 3.89 8.41 24.30
C ASN A 161 2.53 8.40 23.62
N PHE A 162 2.53 8.10 22.31
CA PHE A 162 1.32 7.68 21.60
C PHE A 162 1.31 6.16 21.44
N ILE A 163 0.17 5.55 21.69
CA ILE A 163 -0.09 4.14 21.40
C ILE A 163 -1.05 4.11 20.19
N PHE A 164 -0.65 3.40 19.15
CA PHE A 164 -1.54 3.09 18.03
C PHE A 164 -1.97 1.64 18.14
N ALA A 165 -3.27 1.43 18.21
CA ALA A 165 -3.90 0.15 17.96
C ALA A 165 -4.53 0.19 16.55
N ILE A 166 -4.10 -0.68 15.64
CA ILE A 166 -4.62 -0.80 14.28
C ILE A 166 -5.18 -2.22 14.09
#